data_085900b1c1a123a9d5064e85c5c1767b
#
_entry.id   085900b1c1a123a9d5064e85c5c1767b
#
_cell.length_a   1.000
_cell.length_b   1.000
_cell.length_c   1.000
_cell.angle_alpha   90.00
_cell.angle_beta   90.00
_cell.angle_gamma   90.00
#
_symmetry.space_group_name_H-M   'P 1'
#
loop_
_entity.id
_entity.type
_entity.pdbx_description
1 polymer ?
#
loop_
_entity_poly.entity_id
_entity_poly.type
_entity_poly.pdbx_seq_one_letter_code
_entity_poly.pdbx_strand_id
1 'polypeptide(L)'
;MDTKAKSQFRLLFPCYFSFFVNGAMVLLVGAILPYIIEEAGINYSVAGGFLSAFAIGNLLASFVNPPMASRIGRKATIVVFSAFIPVMLLVITFLPLVPVIYAAFILIGIGRGSVSIINNAVVNDNSNGRPAALNLLHMTFAAGAFIAPFITSLYTSFGLGWRAAAYTIIIGSTLSVILYVWMRIDYNWPLESKKAKENSSDSKAKPFYKNSIFYIMGFLLFLYLGLENCVNGWFVTYFKSMDIMSSTYATNLVSVTWIMVMLGRLLTAKISSKVDKNKLISGYCVATTVFFILLTATHNLAVITVAIAGLGFFFAGIYPTTVSSVGNIIKGSTTGMSLFLAIAALGGIVTPQIVGFLADRIGMTAAILVLAFNAAGMLIMSGTNVLMRRKETHI
;
A
#
# COMPACT_ATOMS: atom_id res chain seq x y z
N MET A 1 15.21 -26.16 -22.08
CA MET A 1 15.23 -25.25 -20.94
C MET A 1 16.02 -25.92 -19.83
N ASP A 2 17.10 -25.31 -19.38
CA ASP A 2 18.03 -25.85 -18.38
C ASP A 2 17.27 -26.14 -17.06
N THR A 3 17.60 -27.20 -16.35
CA THR A 3 16.94 -27.61 -15.08
C THR A 3 16.97 -26.51 -14.04
N LYS A 4 18.03 -25.70 -14.03
CA LYS A 4 18.19 -24.52 -13.16
C LYS A 4 17.21 -23.41 -13.52
N ALA A 5 16.99 -23.13 -14.80
CA ALA A 5 16.03 -22.14 -15.28
C ALA A 5 14.58 -22.54 -14.95
N LYS A 6 14.23 -23.84 -15.09
CA LYS A 6 12.90 -24.37 -14.68
C LYS A 6 12.69 -24.25 -13.17
N SER A 7 13.72 -24.46 -12.36
CA SER A 7 13.62 -24.32 -10.90
C SER A 7 13.41 -22.86 -10.49
N GLN A 8 14.14 -21.92 -11.08
CA GLN A 8 13.94 -20.49 -10.82
C GLN A 8 12.56 -19.99 -11.28
N PHE A 9 12.09 -20.43 -12.45
CA PHE A 9 10.74 -20.08 -12.92
C PHE A 9 9.65 -20.54 -11.95
N ARG A 10 9.72 -21.79 -11.47
CA ARG A 10 8.76 -22.35 -10.49
C ARG A 10 8.77 -21.62 -9.15
N LEU A 11 9.85 -20.90 -8.83
CA LEU A 11 9.96 -20.14 -7.60
C LEU A 11 9.49 -18.71 -7.77
N LEU A 12 9.91 -18.02 -8.83
CA LEU A 12 9.70 -16.58 -9.00
C LEU A 12 8.38 -16.24 -9.68
N PHE A 13 7.90 -17.04 -10.63
CA PHE A 13 6.64 -16.78 -11.33
C PHE A 13 5.44 -16.67 -10.39
N PRO A 14 5.23 -17.59 -9.40
CA PRO A 14 4.17 -17.43 -8.41
C PRO A 14 4.26 -16.10 -7.64
N CYS A 15 5.48 -15.65 -7.31
CA CYS A 15 5.66 -14.39 -6.60
C CYS A 15 5.24 -13.18 -7.44
N TYR A 16 5.66 -13.09 -8.70
CA TYR A 16 5.30 -11.99 -9.59
C TYR A 16 3.81 -11.98 -9.94
N PHE A 17 3.24 -13.16 -10.25
CA PHE A 17 1.82 -13.28 -10.57
C PHE A 17 0.94 -12.90 -9.38
N SER A 18 1.22 -13.44 -8.20
CA SER A 18 0.45 -13.14 -7.00
C SER A 18 0.61 -11.67 -6.56
N PHE A 19 1.75 -11.06 -6.84
CA PHE A 19 1.94 -9.63 -6.54
C PHE A 19 1.14 -8.73 -7.48
N PHE A 20 1.00 -9.12 -8.75
CA PHE A 20 0.08 -8.50 -9.69
C PHE A 20 -1.37 -8.58 -9.18
N VAL A 21 -1.83 -9.79 -8.81
CA VAL A 21 -3.18 -9.99 -8.27
C VAL A 21 -3.37 -9.23 -6.94
N ASN A 22 -2.35 -9.17 -6.10
CA ASN A 22 -2.38 -8.42 -4.85
C ASN A 22 -2.56 -6.91 -5.09
N GLY A 23 -1.89 -6.36 -6.10
CA GLY A 23 -2.09 -4.97 -6.52
C GLY A 23 -3.52 -4.72 -7.00
N ALA A 24 -4.03 -5.61 -7.84
CA ALA A 24 -5.40 -5.55 -8.34
C ALA A 24 -6.43 -5.64 -7.19
N MET A 25 -6.24 -6.54 -6.23
CA MET A 25 -7.12 -6.68 -5.08
C MET A 25 -7.16 -5.43 -4.20
N VAL A 26 -6.00 -4.79 -3.97
CA VAL A 26 -5.93 -3.56 -3.14
C VAL A 26 -6.78 -2.44 -3.73
N LEU A 27 -6.69 -2.23 -5.03
CA LEU A 27 -7.45 -1.16 -5.70
C LEU A 27 -8.90 -1.54 -6.00
N LEU A 28 -9.20 -2.84 -6.13
CA LEU A 28 -10.56 -3.32 -6.22
C LEU A 28 -11.39 -2.83 -5.03
N VAL A 29 -10.86 -2.90 -3.81
CA VAL A 29 -11.57 -2.48 -2.58
C VAL A 29 -12.14 -1.08 -2.72
N GLY A 30 -11.32 -0.10 -3.11
CA GLY A 30 -11.80 1.27 -3.33
C GLY A 30 -12.72 1.42 -4.54
N ALA A 31 -12.48 0.65 -5.61
CA ALA A 31 -13.28 0.71 -6.83
C ALA A 31 -14.71 0.17 -6.64
N ILE A 32 -14.91 -0.84 -5.78
CA ILE A 32 -16.21 -1.43 -5.50
C ILE A 32 -16.92 -0.80 -4.29
N LEU A 33 -16.20 -0.05 -3.46
CA LEU A 33 -16.73 0.52 -2.21
C LEU A 33 -18.02 1.33 -2.39
N PRO A 34 -18.13 2.26 -3.37
CA PRO A 34 -19.35 3.02 -3.58
C PRO A 34 -20.57 2.15 -3.92
N TYR A 35 -20.35 1.04 -4.63
CA TYR A 35 -21.44 0.09 -4.93
C TYR A 35 -21.86 -0.73 -3.70
N ILE A 36 -20.91 -1.08 -2.82
CA ILE A 36 -21.22 -1.75 -1.54
C ILE A 36 -22.02 -0.80 -0.63
N ILE A 37 -21.63 0.48 -0.56
CA ILE A 37 -22.34 1.51 0.22
C ILE A 37 -23.79 1.60 -0.24
N GLU A 38 -24.02 1.74 -1.55
CA GLU A 38 -25.33 1.90 -2.14
C GLU A 38 -26.20 0.64 -1.95
N GLU A 39 -25.67 -0.54 -2.30
CA GLU A 39 -26.45 -1.79 -2.28
C GLU A 39 -26.71 -2.31 -0.87
N ALA A 40 -25.76 -2.18 0.06
CA ALA A 40 -25.93 -2.60 1.45
C ALA A 40 -26.63 -1.53 2.32
N GLY A 41 -26.88 -0.33 1.79
CA GLY A 41 -27.50 0.77 2.53
C GLY A 41 -26.70 1.21 3.77
N ILE A 42 -25.37 1.09 3.72
CA ILE A 42 -24.49 1.47 4.83
C ILE A 42 -24.01 2.92 4.70
N ASN A 43 -23.65 3.52 5.81
CA ASN A 43 -23.09 4.87 5.84
C ASN A 43 -21.56 4.88 5.56
N TYR A 44 -21.01 6.06 5.34
CA TYR A 44 -19.58 6.24 5.07
C TYR A 44 -18.69 5.87 6.27
N SER A 45 -19.17 6.04 7.52
CA SER A 45 -18.43 5.63 8.71
C SER A 45 -18.19 4.12 8.75
N VAL A 46 -19.21 3.32 8.41
CA VAL A 46 -19.09 1.86 8.30
C VAL A 46 -18.12 1.49 7.17
N ALA A 47 -18.25 2.12 6.01
CA ALA A 47 -17.36 1.89 4.87
C ALA A 47 -15.90 2.28 5.15
N GLY A 48 -15.67 3.40 5.86
CA GLY A 48 -14.35 3.81 6.35
C GLY A 48 -13.75 2.78 7.31
N GLY A 49 -14.61 2.20 8.15
CA GLY A 49 -14.25 1.08 9.02
C GLY A 49 -13.78 -0.15 8.26
N PHE A 50 -14.35 -0.46 7.09
CA PHE A 50 -13.87 -1.56 6.24
C PHE A 50 -12.45 -1.30 5.72
N LEU A 51 -12.15 -0.08 5.28
CA LEU A 51 -10.80 0.31 4.86
C LEU A 51 -9.80 0.22 6.03
N SER A 52 -10.21 0.66 7.21
CA SER A 52 -9.42 0.54 8.44
C SER A 52 -9.20 -0.92 8.84
N ALA A 53 -10.24 -1.77 8.78
CA ALA A 53 -10.15 -3.20 9.06
C ALA A 53 -9.17 -3.91 8.11
N PHE A 54 -9.21 -3.57 6.82
CA PHE A 54 -8.24 -4.05 5.84
C PHE A 54 -6.79 -3.63 6.18
N ALA A 55 -6.59 -2.38 6.57
CA ALA A 55 -5.26 -1.87 6.97
C ALA A 55 -4.78 -2.51 8.29
N ILE A 56 -5.68 -2.73 9.27
CA ILE A 56 -5.39 -3.46 10.51
C ILE A 56 -4.94 -4.89 10.17
N GLY A 57 -5.67 -5.59 9.32
CA GLY A 57 -5.29 -6.94 8.87
C GLY A 57 -3.91 -6.98 8.23
N ASN A 58 -3.60 -6.00 7.37
CA ASN A 58 -2.27 -5.89 6.78
C ASN A 58 -1.15 -5.64 7.82
N LEU A 59 -1.41 -4.84 8.83
CA LEU A 59 -0.48 -4.63 9.94
C LEU A 59 -0.32 -5.92 10.76
N LEU A 60 -1.41 -6.61 11.10
CA LEU A 60 -1.39 -7.88 11.84
C LEU A 60 -0.57 -8.95 11.13
N ALA A 61 -0.54 -8.97 9.80
CA ALA A 61 0.29 -9.89 9.04
C ALA A 61 1.78 -9.81 9.45
N SER A 62 2.28 -8.64 9.80
CA SER A 62 3.68 -8.45 10.24
C SER A 62 4.00 -9.15 11.56
N PHE A 63 2.99 -9.36 12.42
CA PHE A 63 3.12 -10.05 13.69
C PHE A 63 2.82 -11.55 13.60
N VAL A 64 1.90 -11.95 12.71
CA VAL A 64 1.43 -13.33 12.61
C VAL A 64 2.34 -14.17 11.69
N ASN A 65 2.90 -13.58 10.63
CA ASN A 65 3.75 -14.32 9.69
C ASN A 65 5.02 -14.91 10.31
N PRO A 66 5.84 -14.17 11.09
CA PRO A 66 7.09 -14.74 11.61
C PRO A 66 6.88 -15.98 12.48
N PRO A 67 5.99 -15.99 13.50
CA PRO A 67 5.77 -17.18 14.33
C PRO A 67 5.13 -18.33 13.54
N MET A 68 4.25 -18.03 12.56
CA MET A 68 3.65 -19.07 11.73
C MET A 68 4.67 -19.68 10.78
N ALA A 69 5.48 -18.86 10.11
CA ALA A 69 6.54 -19.33 9.21
C ALA A 69 7.62 -20.15 9.95
N SER A 70 7.87 -19.86 11.24
CA SER A 70 8.79 -20.67 12.05
C SER A 70 8.22 -22.03 12.44
N ARG A 71 6.89 -22.16 12.56
CA ARG A 71 6.20 -23.40 12.97
C ARG A 71 5.89 -24.32 11.79
N ILE A 72 5.31 -23.78 10.72
CA ILE A 72 4.81 -24.58 9.58
C ILE A 72 5.56 -24.32 8.27
N GLY A 73 6.58 -23.43 8.29
CA GLY A 73 7.36 -23.04 7.12
C GLY A 73 6.71 -21.94 6.30
N ARG A 74 7.54 -21.21 5.53
CA ARG A 74 7.09 -20.08 4.69
C ARG A 74 6.07 -20.49 3.64
N LYS A 75 6.23 -21.66 3.02
CA LYS A 75 5.31 -22.16 1.99
C LYS A 75 3.91 -22.37 2.55
N ALA A 76 3.78 -23.12 3.64
CA ALA A 76 2.48 -23.38 4.26
C ALA A 76 1.84 -22.06 4.75
N THR A 77 2.62 -21.16 5.32
CA THR A 77 2.16 -19.84 5.80
C THR A 77 1.57 -19.02 4.66
N ILE A 78 2.26 -18.89 3.52
CA ILE A 78 1.74 -18.09 2.39
C ILE A 78 0.51 -18.74 1.76
N VAL A 79 0.44 -20.08 1.66
CA VAL A 79 -0.73 -20.81 1.14
C VAL A 79 -1.94 -20.55 2.03
N VAL A 80 -1.81 -20.72 3.35
CA VAL A 80 -2.92 -20.53 4.31
C VAL A 80 -3.42 -19.10 4.30
N PHE A 81 -2.52 -18.13 4.44
CA PHE A 81 -2.96 -16.74 4.56
C PHE A 81 -3.40 -16.12 3.23
N SER A 82 -2.79 -16.48 2.10
CA SER A 82 -3.25 -16.00 0.81
C SER A 82 -4.63 -16.53 0.44
N ALA A 83 -5.03 -17.71 0.95
CA ALA A 83 -6.35 -18.28 0.74
C ALA A 83 -7.47 -17.44 1.39
N PHE A 84 -7.17 -16.61 2.39
CA PHE A 84 -8.15 -15.67 2.94
C PHE A 84 -8.65 -14.67 1.89
N ILE A 85 -7.82 -14.29 0.92
CA ILE A 85 -8.20 -13.31 -0.10
C ILE A 85 -9.39 -13.80 -0.94
N PRO A 86 -9.31 -14.93 -1.68
CA PRO A 86 -10.42 -15.36 -2.51
C PRO A 86 -11.65 -15.77 -1.68
N VAL A 87 -11.45 -16.43 -0.53
CA VAL A 87 -12.56 -16.90 0.31
C VAL A 87 -13.34 -15.73 0.89
N MET A 88 -12.66 -14.75 1.48
CA MET A 88 -13.34 -13.62 2.11
C MET A 88 -13.87 -12.61 1.09
N LEU A 89 -13.20 -12.46 -0.06
CA LEU A 89 -13.75 -11.65 -1.14
C LEU A 89 -15.05 -12.27 -1.69
N LEU A 90 -15.09 -13.60 -1.81
CA LEU A 90 -16.34 -14.30 -2.16
C LEU A 90 -17.44 -14.05 -1.11
N VAL A 91 -17.13 -14.13 0.18
CA VAL A 91 -18.07 -13.81 1.26
C VAL A 91 -18.62 -12.38 1.11
N ILE A 92 -17.79 -11.41 0.80
CA ILE A 92 -18.23 -10.01 0.61
C ILE A 92 -19.21 -9.88 -0.57
N THR A 93 -19.09 -10.70 -1.63
CA THR A 93 -20.04 -10.61 -2.77
C THR A 93 -21.47 -10.93 -2.41
N PHE A 94 -21.74 -11.62 -1.30
CA PHE A 94 -23.08 -11.91 -0.79
C PHE A 94 -23.64 -10.79 0.10
N LEU A 95 -22.84 -9.75 0.40
CA LEU A 95 -23.19 -8.65 1.31
C LEU A 95 -23.80 -9.15 2.64
N PRO A 96 -23.05 -9.97 3.41
CA PRO A 96 -23.54 -10.47 4.68
C PRO A 96 -23.65 -9.34 5.72
N LEU A 97 -24.01 -9.68 6.96
CA LEU A 97 -24.07 -8.72 8.07
C LEU A 97 -22.75 -7.94 8.20
N VAL A 98 -22.85 -6.65 8.51
CA VAL A 98 -21.70 -5.71 8.65
C VAL A 98 -20.53 -6.27 9.47
N PRO A 99 -20.72 -6.92 10.65
CA PRO A 99 -19.62 -7.51 11.40
C PRO A 99 -18.85 -8.60 10.61
N VAL A 100 -19.53 -9.36 9.77
CA VAL A 100 -18.91 -10.39 8.91
C VAL A 100 -18.05 -9.72 7.84
N ILE A 101 -18.51 -8.61 7.27
CA ILE A 101 -17.74 -7.83 6.29
C ILE A 101 -16.48 -7.26 6.95
N TYR A 102 -16.56 -6.74 8.18
CA TYR A 102 -15.39 -6.30 8.95
C TYR A 102 -14.37 -7.42 9.13
N ALA A 103 -14.82 -8.60 9.59
CA ALA A 103 -13.95 -9.77 9.75
C ALA A 103 -13.33 -10.19 8.41
N ALA A 104 -14.10 -10.18 7.33
CA ALA A 104 -13.61 -10.48 5.98
C ALA A 104 -12.50 -9.51 5.55
N PHE A 105 -12.67 -8.20 5.75
CA PHE A 105 -11.63 -7.22 5.41
C PHE A 105 -10.36 -7.38 6.27
N ILE A 106 -10.47 -7.72 7.55
CA ILE A 106 -9.29 -8.04 8.39
C ILE A 106 -8.54 -9.25 7.82
N LEU A 107 -9.27 -10.33 7.48
CA LEU A 107 -8.65 -11.56 6.96
C LEU A 107 -8.04 -11.34 5.57
N ILE A 108 -8.70 -10.58 4.68
CA ILE A 108 -8.12 -10.15 3.39
C ILE A 108 -6.84 -9.35 3.63
N GLY A 109 -6.86 -8.44 4.61
CA GLY A 109 -5.69 -7.65 5.00
C GLY A 109 -4.52 -8.51 5.45
N ILE A 110 -4.77 -9.53 6.29
CA ILE A 110 -3.75 -10.51 6.71
C ILE A 110 -3.20 -11.27 5.49
N GLY A 111 -4.07 -11.73 4.61
CA GLY A 111 -3.67 -12.41 3.37
C GLY A 111 -2.76 -11.55 2.50
N ARG A 112 -3.19 -10.30 2.24
CA ARG A 112 -2.43 -9.30 1.49
C ARG A 112 -1.04 -9.04 2.07
N GLY A 113 -0.99 -8.78 3.37
CA GLY A 113 0.27 -8.52 4.07
C GLY A 113 1.21 -9.71 4.02
N SER A 114 0.67 -10.93 4.15
CA SER A 114 1.45 -12.18 4.05
C SER A 114 2.04 -12.38 2.66
N VAL A 115 1.25 -12.16 1.61
CA VAL A 115 1.72 -12.15 0.21
C VAL A 115 2.85 -11.13 0.03
N SER A 116 2.69 -9.91 0.57
CA SER A 116 3.71 -8.89 0.47
C SER A 116 5.01 -9.27 1.17
N ILE A 117 4.94 -9.68 2.44
CA ILE A 117 6.11 -9.99 3.27
C ILE A 117 6.89 -11.18 2.68
N ILE A 118 6.20 -12.28 2.38
CA ILE A 118 6.88 -13.52 1.97
C ILE A 118 7.41 -13.40 0.55
N ASN A 119 6.69 -12.79 -0.39
CA ASN A 119 7.20 -12.62 -1.76
C ASN A 119 8.41 -11.69 -1.81
N ASN A 120 8.40 -10.59 -1.06
CA ASN A 120 9.58 -9.71 -0.97
C ASN A 120 10.80 -10.50 -0.45
N ALA A 121 10.62 -11.31 0.58
CA ALA A 121 11.68 -12.14 1.12
C ALA A 121 12.17 -13.17 0.09
N VAL A 122 11.26 -13.94 -0.52
CA VAL A 122 11.61 -14.98 -1.52
C VAL A 122 12.35 -14.39 -2.71
N VAL A 123 11.85 -13.28 -3.27
CA VAL A 123 12.48 -12.64 -4.44
C VAL A 123 13.84 -12.05 -4.08
N ASN A 124 13.95 -11.36 -2.93
CA ASN A 124 15.22 -10.80 -2.46
C ASN A 124 16.31 -11.87 -2.33
N ASP A 125 15.98 -12.97 -1.68
CA ASP A 125 16.95 -14.03 -1.36
C ASP A 125 17.37 -14.83 -2.62
N ASN A 126 16.45 -15.02 -3.57
CA ASN A 126 16.75 -15.76 -4.80
C ASN A 126 17.32 -14.88 -5.94
N SER A 127 17.38 -13.57 -5.73
CA SER A 127 18.01 -12.62 -6.65
C SER A 127 19.41 -12.18 -6.20
N ASN A 128 19.99 -12.79 -5.17
CA ASN A 128 21.23 -12.34 -4.52
C ASN A 128 21.18 -10.86 -4.10
N GLY A 129 20.01 -10.42 -3.61
CA GLY A 129 19.79 -9.04 -3.17
C GLY A 129 19.79 -8.00 -4.31
N ARG A 130 19.62 -8.42 -5.58
CA ARG A 130 19.60 -7.49 -6.72
C ARG A 130 18.37 -6.59 -6.67
N PRO A 131 18.52 -5.26 -6.58
CA PRO A 131 17.38 -4.35 -6.50
C PRO A 131 16.44 -4.45 -7.69
N ALA A 132 16.94 -4.83 -8.88
CA ALA A 132 16.14 -4.97 -10.09
C ALA A 132 15.01 -6.01 -9.95
N ALA A 133 15.24 -7.12 -9.24
CA ALA A 133 14.22 -8.16 -9.06
C ALA A 133 13.08 -7.67 -8.15
N LEU A 134 13.40 -6.96 -7.07
CA LEU A 134 12.38 -6.34 -6.20
C LEU A 134 11.64 -5.22 -6.92
N ASN A 135 12.34 -4.40 -7.71
CA ASN A 135 11.69 -3.38 -8.51
C ASN A 135 10.70 -3.99 -9.50
N LEU A 136 11.06 -5.09 -10.18
CA LEU A 136 10.16 -5.82 -11.06
C LEU A 136 8.94 -6.36 -10.30
N LEU A 137 9.14 -6.91 -9.09
CA LEU A 137 8.04 -7.36 -8.22
C LEU A 137 7.05 -6.22 -7.94
N HIS A 138 7.56 -5.06 -7.53
CA HIS A 138 6.70 -3.90 -7.27
C HIS A 138 6.07 -3.29 -8.54
N MET A 139 6.70 -3.46 -9.71
CA MET A 139 6.09 -3.09 -10.99
C MET A 139 4.90 -3.99 -11.32
N THR A 140 4.97 -5.31 -11.05
CA THR A 140 3.80 -6.19 -11.24
C THR A 140 2.64 -5.80 -10.32
N PHE A 141 2.92 -5.40 -9.08
CA PHE A 141 1.90 -4.84 -8.19
C PHE A 141 1.25 -3.59 -8.79
N ALA A 142 2.04 -2.64 -9.27
CA ALA A 142 1.53 -1.40 -9.85
C ALA A 142 0.69 -1.66 -11.11
N ALA A 143 1.08 -2.64 -11.93
CA ALA A 143 0.30 -3.06 -13.10
C ALA A 143 -1.06 -3.66 -12.69
N GLY A 144 -1.11 -4.48 -11.66
CA GLY A 144 -2.35 -4.99 -11.08
C GLY A 144 -3.23 -3.88 -10.51
N ALA A 145 -2.62 -2.97 -9.76
CA ALA A 145 -3.28 -1.82 -9.18
C ALA A 145 -3.94 -0.91 -10.24
N PHE A 146 -3.26 -0.69 -11.36
CA PHE A 146 -3.84 0.03 -12.51
C PHE A 146 -5.04 -0.68 -13.11
N ILE A 147 -4.95 -2.01 -13.30
CA ILE A 147 -5.95 -2.78 -14.04
C ILE A 147 -7.27 -2.89 -13.27
N ALA A 148 -7.28 -2.97 -11.94
CA ALA A 148 -8.49 -3.27 -11.19
C ALA A 148 -9.60 -2.21 -11.30
N PRO A 149 -9.36 -0.90 -11.12
CA PRO A 149 -10.38 0.11 -11.34
C PRO A 149 -10.85 0.12 -12.81
N PHE A 150 -9.94 -0.07 -13.77
CA PHE A 150 -10.26 -0.13 -15.19
C PHE A 150 -11.21 -1.31 -15.52
N ILE A 151 -10.92 -2.52 -15.01
CA ILE A 151 -11.80 -3.69 -15.19
C ILE A 151 -13.15 -3.44 -14.49
N THR A 152 -13.16 -2.86 -13.29
CA THR A 152 -14.39 -2.53 -12.59
C THR A 152 -15.25 -1.57 -13.41
N SER A 153 -14.63 -0.52 -13.93
CA SER A 153 -15.29 0.44 -14.80
C SER A 153 -15.86 -0.21 -16.08
N LEU A 154 -15.08 -1.09 -16.71
CA LEU A 154 -15.49 -1.81 -17.92
C LEU A 154 -16.70 -2.71 -17.64
N TYR A 155 -16.66 -3.53 -16.60
CA TYR A 155 -17.77 -4.45 -16.28
C TYR A 155 -19.04 -3.70 -15.88
N THR A 156 -18.92 -2.60 -15.13
CA THR A 156 -20.09 -1.80 -14.76
C THR A 156 -20.68 -1.07 -15.96
N SER A 157 -19.87 -0.64 -16.93
CA SER A 157 -20.38 -0.02 -18.17
C SER A 157 -21.13 -1.00 -19.08
N PHE A 158 -20.80 -2.30 -19.01
CA PHE A 158 -21.52 -3.37 -19.70
C PHE A 158 -22.71 -3.94 -18.90
N GLY A 159 -23.04 -3.36 -17.74
CA GLY A 159 -24.15 -3.82 -16.91
C GLY A 159 -23.88 -5.09 -16.10
N LEU A 160 -22.63 -5.59 -16.09
CA LEU A 160 -22.25 -6.81 -15.32
C LEU A 160 -22.11 -6.57 -13.80
N GLY A 161 -22.09 -5.31 -13.39
CA GLY A 161 -21.98 -4.91 -11.99
C GLY A 161 -20.58 -5.13 -11.38
N TRP A 162 -20.41 -4.65 -10.14
CA TRP A 162 -19.14 -4.70 -9.42
C TRP A 162 -18.68 -6.14 -9.04
N ARG A 163 -19.67 -7.06 -8.90
CA ARG A 163 -19.38 -8.47 -8.58
C ARG A 163 -18.55 -9.16 -9.66
N ALA A 164 -18.72 -8.81 -10.92
CA ALA A 164 -17.90 -9.36 -12.02
C ALA A 164 -16.42 -9.03 -11.83
N ALA A 165 -16.11 -7.80 -11.40
CA ALA A 165 -14.74 -7.42 -11.07
C ALA A 165 -14.22 -8.20 -9.86
N ALA A 166 -15.05 -8.38 -8.81
CA ALA A 166 -14.69 -9.18 -7.65
C ALA A 166 -14.41 -10.64 -8.03
N TYR A 167 -15.24 -11.27 -8.85
CA TYR A 167 -15.03 -12.65 -9.33
C TYR A 167 -13.73 -12.79 -10.14
N THR A 168 -13.38 -11.80 -10.96
CA THR A 168 -12.09 -11.81 -11.67
C THR A 168 -10.90 -11.86 -10.68
N ILE A 169 -10.96 -11.09 -9.61
CA ILE A 169 -9.90 -11.09 -8.58
C ILE A 169 -9.95 -12.38 -7.73
N ILE A 170 -11.13 -12.93 -7.46
CA ILE A 170 -11.29 -14.23 -6.79
C ILE A 170 -10.61 -15.33 -7.61
N ILE A 171 -10.84 -15.38 -8.91
CA ILE A 171 -10.19 -16.36 -9.82
C ILE A 171 -8.66 -16.17 -9.80
N GLY A 172 -8.18 -14.94 -9.96
CA GLY A 172 -6.75 -14.62 -9.93
C GLY A 172 -6.08 -14.97 -8.61
N SER A 173 -6.71 -14.67 -7.47
CA SER A 173 -6.18 -14.99 -6.14
C SER A 173 -6.26 -16.48 -5.83
N THR A 174 -7.28 -17.20 -6.29
CA THR A 174 -7.35 -18.66 -6.21
C THR A 174 -6.21 -19.30 -7.02
N LEU A 175 -5.98 -18.81 -8.24
CA LEU A 175 -4.84 -19.26 -9.04
C LEU A 175 -3.51 -18.95 -8.34
N SER A 176 -3.38 -17.81 -7.66
CA SER A 176 -2.19 -17.49 -6.86
C SER A 176 -1.97 -18.51 -5.74
N VAL A 177 -3.02 -18.92 -5.03
CA VAL A 177 -2.94 -19.98 -4.00
C VAL A 177 -2.47 -21.31 -4.62
N ILE A 178 -3.04 -21.70 -5.75
CA ILE A 178 -2.64 -22.94 -6.48
C ILE A 178 -1.16 -22.86 -6.88
N LEU A 179 -0.72 -21.71 -7.40
CA LEU A 179 0.68 -21.51 -7.77
C LEU A 179 1.61 -21.58 -6.56
N TYR A 180 1.20 -21.10 -5.38
CA TYR A 180 1.98 -21.26 -4.15
C TYR A 180 2.06 -22.73 -3.68
N VAL A 181 1.01 -23.51 -3.85
CA VAL A 181 1.07 -24.96 -3.61
C VAL A 181 2.06 -25.64 -4.55
N TRP A 182 2.10 -25.21 -5.83
CA TRP A 182 3.04 -25.72 -6.83
C TRP A 182 4.48 -25.20 -6.63
N MET A 183 4.67 -24.05 -5.99
CA MET A 183 5.97 -23.42 -5.74
C MET A 183 6.86 -24.31 -4.87
N ARG A 184 8.16 -24.39 -5.20
CA ARG A 184 9.16 -25.08 -4.39
C ARG A 184 9.98 -24.07 -3.60
N ILE A 185 9.69 -23.98 -2.29
CA ILE A 185 10.51 -23.24 -1.32
C ILE A 185 11.12 -24.29 -0.40
N ASP A 186 12.44 -24.27 -0.23
CA ASP A 186 13.10 -25.14 0.72
C ASP A 186 12.72 -24.81 2.16
N TYR A 187 12.38 -25.86 2.94
CA TYR A 187 11.92 -25.74 4.33
C TYR A 187 13.01 -25.19 5.27
N ASN A 188 14.28 -25.43 4.95
CA ASN A 188 15.46 -25.15 5.80
C ASN A 188 15.97 -23.72 5.69
N TRP A 189 15.08 -22.76 5.61
CA TRP A 189 15.48 -21.35 5.61
C TRP A 189 15.82 -20.88 7.02
N PRO A 190 17.06 -20.41 7.30
CA PRO A 190 17.36 -19.79 8.57
C PRO A 190 16.55 -18.47 8.64
N LEU A 191 15.69 -18.35 9.65
CA LEU A 191 15.15 -17.06 10.04
C LEU A 191 16.33 -16.15 10.37
N GLU A 192 16.52 -15.07 9.63
CA GLU A 192 17.58 -14.05 9.85
C GLU A 192 17.60 -13.49 11.28
N SER A 193 16.58 -13.78 12.09
CA SER A 193 16.48 -13.39 13.49
C SER A 193 17.63 -13.90 14.38
N LYS A 194 18.35 -14.97 14.00
CA LYS A 194 19.53 -15.43 14.75
C LYS A 194 20.80 -14.67 14.37
N LYS A 195 21.02 -14.36 13.08
CA LYS A 195 22.19 -13.59 12.64
C LYS A 195 22.13 -12.10 12.99
N ALA A 196 20.92 -11.51 13.03
CA ALA A 196 20.76 -10.12 13.44
C ALA A 196 21.01 -9.89 14.95
N LYS A 197 20.82 -10.92 15.79
CA LYS A 197 21.12 -10.83 17.23
C LYS A 197 22.61 -10.89 17.56
N GLU A 198 23.41 -11.58 16.76
CA GLU A 198 24.87 -11.70 17.00
C GLU A 198 25.67 -10.47 16.58
N ASN A 199 25.16 -9.66 15.61
CA ASN A 199 25.85 -8.47 15.12
C ASN A 199 25.43 -7.15 15.80
N SER A 200 24.56 -7.19 16.82
CA SER A 200 24.04 -5.98 17.48
C SER A 200 24.80 -5.55 18.74
N SER A 201 25.93 -6.19 19.07
CA SER A 201 26.62 -5.98 20.36
C SER A 201 27.71 -4.90 20.34
N ASP A 202 28.03 -4.25 19.20
CA ASP A 202 29.15 -3.30 19.15
C ASP A 202 28.85 -2.05 18.32
N SER A 203 27.92 -1.20 18.74
CA SER A 203 27.96 0.20 18.30
C SER A 203 27.51 1.15 19.42
N LYS A 204 28.40 2.09 19.79
CA LYS A 204 28.14 3.26 20.66
C LYS A 204 27.16 4.26 20.03
N ALA A 205 26.33 3.83 19.09
CA ALA A 205 25.30 4.67 18.47
C ALA A 205 24.17 4.96 19.49
N LYS A 206 23.74 6.23 19.56
CA LYS A 206 22.60 6.61 20.38
C LYS A 206 21.38 5.74 20.03
N PRO A 207 20.62 5.24 21.01
CA PRO A 207 19.44 4.44 20.73
C PRO A 207 18.47 5.21 19.81
N PHE A 208 17.90 4.54 18.80
CA PHE A 208 17.02 5.15 17.77
C PHE A 208 15.85 5.91 18.42
N TYR A 209 15.32 5.44 19.55
CA TYR A 209 14.20 6.06 20.28
C TYR A 209 14.54 7.40 20.94
N LYS A 210 15.82 7.78 21.03
CA LYS A 210 16.27 9.10 21.48
C LYS A 210 16.50 10.09 20.33
N ASN A 211 16.34 9.65 19.07
CA ASN A 211 16.54 10.50 17.91
C ASN A 211 15.21 11.10 17.46
N SER A 212 15.07 12.43 17.56
CA SER A 212 13.86 13.16 17.15
C SER A 212 13.52 12.98 15.67
N ILE A 213 14.53 12.82 14.80
CA ILE A 213 14.34 12.59 13.36
C ILE A 213 13.58 11.28 13.11
N PHE A 214 13.79 10.26 13.95
CA PHE A 214 13.06 9.01 13.87
C PHE A 214 11.54 9.23 13.95
N TYR A 215 11.09 10.01 14.92
CA TYR A 215 9.67 10.29 15.13
C TYR A 215 9.11 11.24 14.08
N ILE A 216 9.86 12.27 13.67
CA ILE A 216 9.45 13.22 12.63
C ILE A 216 9.21 12.47 11.31
N MET A 217 10.15 11.59 10.92
CA MET A 217 10.03 10.82 9.69
C MET A 217 8.98 9.71 9.80
N GLY A 218 8.80 9.11 10.98
CA GLY A 218 7.71 8.18 11.26
C GLY A 218 6.35 8.84 11.14
N PHE A 219 6.20 10.05 11.67
CA PHE A 219 4.97 10.81 11.56
C PHE A 219 4.72 11.34 10.14
N LEU A 220 5.78 11.68 9.39
CA LEU A 220 5.67 11.97 7.96
C LEU A 220 5.05 10.79 7.21
N LEU A 221 5.53 9.57 7.46
CA LEU A 221 4.96 8.37 6.84
C LEU A 221 3.55 8.04 7.36
N PHE A 222 3.21 8.35 8.60
CA PHE A 222 1.85 8.27 9.12
C PHE A 222 0.90 9.13 8.26
N LEU A 223 1.26 10.40 8.05
CA LEU A 223 0.46 11.32 7.24
C LEU A 223 0.38 10.89 5.77
N TYR A 224 1.51 10.42 5.22
CA TYR A 224 1.59 9.90 3.86
C TYR A 224 0.68 8.68 3.65
N LEU A 225 0.80 7.64 4.50
CA LEU A 225 -0.02 6.44 4.37
C LEU A 225 -1.51 6.72 4.63
N GLY A 226 -1.81 7.70 5.48
CA GLY A 226 -3.17 8.20 5.65
C GLY A 226 -3.74 8.76 4.35
N LEU A 227 -2.99 9.63 3.69
CA LEU A 227 -3.38 10.23 2.41
C LEU A 227 -3.45 9.18 1.30
N GLU A 228 -2.42 8.33 1.15
CA GLU A 228 -2.35 7.29 0.11
C GLU A 228 -3.52 6.29 0.23
N ASN A 229 -3.82 5.81 1.45
CA ASN A 229 -4.92 4.87 1.66
C ASN A 229 -6.29 5.51 1.39
N CYS A 230 -6.45 6.81 1.64
CA CYS A 230 -7.66 7.53 1.26
C CYS A 230 -7.77 7.69 -0.26
N VAL A 231 -6.68 7.97 -0.97
CA VAL A 231 -6.67 7.97 -2.44
C VAL A 231 -7.11 6.61 -3.00
N ASN A 232 -6.59 5.53 -2.42
CA ASN A 232 -6.91 4.18 -2.87
C ASN A 232 -8.33 3.75 -2.51
N GLY A 233 -8.85 4.14 -1.35
CA GLY A 233 -10.12 3.68 -0.81
C GLY A 233 -11.30 4.60 -1.12
N TRP A 234 -11.11 5.92 -1.04
CA TRP A 234 -12.20 6.89 -1.10
C TRP A 234 -12.33 7.64 -2.42
N PHE A 235 -11.28 7.73 -3.26
CA PHE A 235 -11.30 8.65 -4.40
C PHE A 235 -12.30 8.28 -5.48
N VAL A 236 -12.62 6.99 -5.69
CA VAL A 236 -13.72 6.61 -6.58
C VAL A 236 -15.05 7.15 -6.04
N THR A 237 -15.30 6.98 -4.73
CA THR A 237 -16.51 7.51 -4.07
C THR A 237 -16.55 9.04 -4.12
N TYR A 238 -15.42 9.70 -3.84
CA TYR A 238 -15.28 11.15 -3.92
C TYR A 238 -15.58 11.70 -5.31
N PHE A 239 -14.97 11.13 -6.35
CA PHE A 239 -15.20 11.60 -7.71
C PHE A 239 -16.65 11.37 -8.18
N LYS A 240 -17.27 10.27 -7.75
CA LYS A 240 -18.70 10.03 -8.01
C LYS A 240 -19.59 11.04 -7.28
N SER A 241 -19.25 11.40 -6.04
CA SER A 241 -20.04 12.35 -5.25
C SER A 241 -19.97 13.80 -5.74
N MET A 242 -19.00 14.13 -6.61
CA MET A 242 -18.91 15.45 -7.24
C MET A 242 -20.00 15.71 -8.29
N ASP A 243 -20.60 14.65 -8.84
CA ASP A 243 -21.65 14.68 -9.89
C ASP A 243 -21.30 15.52 -11.14
N ILE A 244 -20.01 15.64 -11.45
CA ILE A 244 -19.50 16.38 -12.62
C ILE A 244 -18.93 15.47 -13.71
N MET A 245 -18.89 14.15 -13.46
CA MET A 245 -18.29 13.17 -14.34
C MET A 245 -19.02 11.84 -14.29
N SER A 246 -18.90 11.04 -15.38
CA SER A 246 -19.45 9.69 -15.39
C SER A 246 -18.77 8.77 -14.36
N SER A 247 -19.51 7.78 -13.86
CA SER A 247 -18.95 6.75 -12.96
C SER A 247 -17.73 6.03 -13.55
N THR A 248 -17.73 5.80 -14.87
CA THR A 248 -16.62 5.22 -15.63
C THR A 248 -15.38 6.10 -15.54
N TYR A 249 -15.53 7.42 -15.78
CA TYR A 249 -14.44 8.37 -15.71
C TYR A 249 -13.87 8.47 -14.28
N ALA A 250 -14.73 8.60 -13.29
CA ALA A 250 -14.37 8.65 -11.87
C ALA A 250 -13.52 7.45 -11.44
N THR A 251 -13.92 6.24 -11.86
CA THR A 251 -13.19 5.01 -11.54
C THR A 251 -11.83 4.95 -12.26
N ASN A 252 -11.78 5.38 -13.53
CA ASN A 252 -10.55 5.37 -14.33
C ASN A 252 -9.51 6.40 -13.86
N LEU A 253 -9.92 7.51 -13.23
CA LEU A 253 -8.98 8.47 -12.64
C LEU A 253 -8.06 7.82 -11.59
N VAL A 254 -8.57 6.86 -10.80
CA VAL A 254 -7.74 6.13 -9.84
C VAL A 254 -6.74 5.21 -10.54
N SER A 255 -7.09 4.65 -11.72
CA SER A 255 -6.13 3.91 -12.54
C SER A 255 -4.99 4.80 -13.04
N VAL A 256 -5.30 6.05 -13.45
CA VAL A 256 -4.27 7.03 -13.85
C VAL A 256 -3.27 7.29 -12.73
N THR A 257 -3.73 7.39 -11.48
CA THR A 257 -2.84 7.54 -10.31
C THR A 257 -1.76 6.45 -10.29
N TRP A 258 -2.12 5.19 -10.50
CA TRP A 258 -1.18 4.08 -10.39
C TRP A 258 -0.21 3.94 -11.56
N ILE A 259 -0.62 4.32 -12.78
CA ILE A 259 0.33 4.48 -13.90
C ILE A 259 1.38 5.53 -13.52
N MET A 260 0.93 6.65 -12.98
CA MET A 260 1.83 7.74 -12.60
C MET A 260 2.72 7.39 -11.42
N VAL A 261 2.23 6.60 -10.44
CA VAL A 261 3.06 6.01 -9.37
C VAL A 261 4.17 5.14 -9.98
N MET A 262 3.87 4.32 -10.97
CA MET A 262 4.88 3.48 -11.63
C MET A 262 5.96 4.34 -12.31
N LEU A 263 5.57 5.34 -13.07
CA LEU A 263 6.49 6.28 -13.75
C LEU A 263 7.32 7.08 -12.74
N GLY A 264 6.70 7.56 -11.66
CA GLY A 264 7.36 8.27 -10.58
C GLY A 264 8.40 7.41 -9.86
N ARG A 265 8.13 6.11 -9.66
CA ARG A 265 9.12 5.17 -9.09
C ARG A 265 10.34 5.00 -9.98
N LEU A 266 10.14 4.88 -11.29
CA LEU A 266 11.25 4.79 -12.25
C LEU A 266 12.13 6.05 -12.23
N LEU A 267 11.50 7.23 -12.20
CA LEU A 267 12.24 8.48 -12.09
C LEU A 267 12.97 8.59 -10.74
N THR A 268 12.27 8.29 -9.63
CA THR A 268 12.87 8.33 -8.28
C THR A 268 14.08 7.42 -8.19
N ALA A 269 14.01 6.19 -8.72
CA ALA A 269 15.14 5.27 -8.74
C ALA A 269 16.37 5.87 -9.47
N LYS A 270 16.13 6.60 -10.56
CA LYS A 270 17.20 7.23 -11.38
C LYS A 270 17.82 8.46 -10.71
N ILE A 271 17.02 9.27 -10.02
CA ILE A 271 17.51 10.54 -9.43
C ILE A 271 17.96 10.41 -7.96
N SER A 272 17.49 9.39 -7.23
CA SER A 272 17.81 9.20 -5.80
C SER A 272 19.28 8.96 -5.49
N SER A 273 20.08 8.56 -6.49
CA SER A 273 21.52 8.43 -6.39
C SER A 273 22.27 9.76 -6.56
N LYS A 274 21.62 10.80 -7.13
CA LYS A 274 22.22 12.08 -7.50
C LYS A 274 21.78 13.24 -6.60
N VAL A 275 20.63 13.10 -5.95
CA VAL A 275 19.99 14.14 -5.13
C VAL A 275 19.97 13.70 -3.68
N ASP A 276 20.23 14.64 -2.76
CA ASP A 276 20.08 14.40 -1.33
C ASP A 276 18.67 13.92 -1.00
N LYS A 277 18.58 12.82 -0.24
CA LYS A 277 17.30 12.15 0.07
C LYS A 277 16.30 13.06 0.78
N ASN A 278 16.78 13.94 1.67
CA ASN A 278 15.90 14.80 2.46
C ASN A 278 15.33 15.94 1.60
N LYS A 279 16.14 16.50 0.68
CA LYS A 279 15.68 17.48 -0.30
C LYS A 279 14.67 16.84 -1.27
N LEU A 280 14.92 15.60 -1.68
CA LEU A 280 14.04 14.86 -2.57
C LEU A 280 12.67 14.60 -1.91
N ILE A 281 12.66 14.15 -0.64
CA ILE A 281 11.43 13.97 0.14
C ILE A 281 10.66 15.30 0.25
N SER A 282 11.34 16.40 0.58
CA SER A 282 10.69 17.72 0.70
C SER A 282 10.10 18.18 -0.63
N GLY A 283 10.83 18.00 -1.75
CA GLY A 283 10.32 18.31 -3.08
C GLY A 283 9.07 17.51 -3.44
N TYR A 284 9.06 16.23 -3.11
CA TYR A 284 7.87 15.38 -3.31
C TYR A 284 6.71 15.78 -2.42
N CYS A 285 6.94 16.14 -1.15
CA CYS A 285 5.88 16.64 -0.27
C CYS A 285 5.28 17.97 -0.78
N VAL A 286 6.12 18.88 -1.26
CA VAL A 286 5.64 20.14 -1.88
C VAL A 286 4.77 19.85 -3.08
N ALA A 287 5.28 19.06 -4.04
CA ALA A 287 4.54 18.73 -5.25
C ALA A 287 3.23 18.00 -4.94
N THR A 288 3.24 17.01 -4.04
CA THR A 288 2.05 16.31 -3.57
C THR A 288 1.01 17.26 -3.02
N THR A 289 1.43 18.22 -2.18
CA THR A 289 0.50 19.22 -1.60
C THR A 289 -0.08 20.14 -2.66
N VAL A 290 0.73 20.62 -3.61
CA VAL A 290 0.27 21.45 -4.73
C VAL A 290 -0.77 20.72 -5.57
N PHE A 291 -0.49 19.48 -5.97
CA PHE A 291 -1.42 18.69 -6.77
C PHE A 291 -2.67 18.28 -5.98
N PHE A 292 -2.57 18.04 -4.68
CA PHE A 292 -3.74 17.81 -3.84
C PHE A 292 -4.64 19.03 -3.76
N ILE A 293 -4.07 20.22 -3.52
CA ILE A 293 -4.83 21.49 -3.51
C ILE A 293 -5.48 21.73 -4.88
N LEU A 294 -4.72 21.55 -5.97
CA LEU A 294 -5.23 21.72 -7.32
C LEU A 294 -6.42 20.77 -7.59
N LEU A 295 -6.32 19.51 -7.13
CA LEU A 295 -7.36 18.51 -7.28
C LEU A 295 -8.66 18.91 -6.56
N THR A 296 -8.55 19.44 -5.35
CA THR A 296 -9.72 19.75 -4.51
C THR A 296 -10.30 21.16 -4.75
N ALA A 297 -9.54 22.03 -5.39
CA ALA A 297 -9.95 23.41 -5.66
C ALA A 297 -10.65 23.61 -7.02
N THR A 298 -10.79 22.55 -7.83
CA THR A 298 -11.31 22.67 -9.22
C THR A 298 -12.46 21.71 -9.49
N HIS A 299 -13.34 22.12 -10.43
CA HIS A 299 -14.37 21.26 -11.02
C HIS A 299 -14.09 20.97 -12.51
N ASN A 300 -12.98 21.45 -13.04
CA ASN A 300 -12.59 21.19 -14.43
C ASN A 300 -11.97 19.80 -14.56
N LEU A 301 -12.56 18.91 -15.38
CA LEU A 301 -12.14 17.53 -15.53
C LEU A 301 -10.70 17.37 -16.01
N ALA A 302 -10.24 18.24 -16.93
CA ALA A 302 -8.87 18.18 -17.42
C ALA A 302 -7.87 18.53 -16.31
N VAL A 303 -8.17 19.54 -15.48
CA VAL A 303 -7.34 19.92 -14.34
C VAL A 303 -7.35 18.84 -13.27
N ILE A 304 -8.50 18.23 -12.98
CA ILE A 304 -8.61 17.07 -12.05
C ILE A 304 -7.72 15.92 -12.54
N THR A 305 -7.76 15.62 -13.86
CA THR A 305 -6.94 14.54 -14.44
C THR A 305 -5.44 14.82 -14.29
N VAL A 306 -5.00 16.03 -14.57
CA VAL A 306 -3.60 16.44 -14.38
C VAL A 306 -3.23 16.42 -12.90
N ALA A 307 -4.12 16.87 -12.03
CA ALA A 307 -3.88 16.91 -10.60
C ALA A 307 -3.73 15.51 -9.99
N ILE A 308 -4.61 14.57 -10.32
CA ILE A 308 -4.52 13.19 -9.84
C ILE A 308 -3.31 12.46 -10.43
N ALA A 309 -2.95 12.73 -11.68
CA ALA A 309 -1.75 12.21 -12.32
C ALA A 309 -0.48 12.71 -11.60
N GLY A 310 -0.39 14.01 -11.33
CA GLY A 310 0.71 14.61 -10.59
C GLY A 310 0.81 14.08 -9.16
N LEU A 311 -0.33 13.94 -8.48
CA LEU A 311 -0.40 13.36 -7.14
C LEU A 311 0.20 11.95 -7.12
N GLY A 312 -0.22 11.06 -8.02
CA GLY A 312 0.32 9.71 -8.14
C GLY A 312 1.82 9.70 -8.43
N PHE A 313 2.27 10.56 -9.35
CA PHE A 313 3.68 10.64 -9.73
C PHE A 313 4.60 11.00 -8.55
N PHE A 314 4.22 11.96 -7.74
CA PHE A 314 5.01 12.41 -6.60
C PHE A 314 4.84 11.55 -5.35
N PHE A 315 3.72 10.84 -5.18
CA PHE A 315 3.57 9.82 -4.13
C PHE A 315 4.65 8.75 -4.20
N ALA A 316 5.02 8.36 -5.42
CA ALA A 316 5.87 7.21 -5.69
C ALA A 316 7.18 7.19 -4.93
N GLY A 317 7.78 8.36 -4.70
CA GLY A 317 9.09 8.50 -4.08
C GLY A 317 9.08 8.71 -2.57
N ILE A 318 7.96 9.14 -1.98
CA ILE A 318 7.93 9.54 -0.56
C ILE A 318 8.26 8.37 0.35
N TYR A 319 7.52 7.28 0.27
CA TYR A 319 7.68 6.12 1.16
C TYR A 319 9.08 5.50 1.08
N PRO A 320 9.57 5.04 -0.10
CA PRO A 320 10.85 4.35 -0.18
C PRO A 320 12.04 5.27 0.19
N THR A 321 11.98 6.55 -0.18
CA THR A 321 13.05 7.50 0.15
C THR A 321 13.08 7.81 1.64
N THR A 322 11.92 7.93 2.29
CA THR A 322 11.81 8.17 3.73
C THR A 322 12.34 6.98 4.53
N VAL A 323 11.93 5.75 4.20
CA VAL A 323 12.46 4.53 4.83
C VAL A 323 13.98 4.46 4.67
N SER A 324 14.47 4.74 3.47
CA SER A 324 15.92 4.75 3.20
C SER A 324 16.69 5.86 3.96
N SER A 325 16.06 7.01 4.22
CA SER A 325 16.69 8.13 4.94
C SER A 325 16.89 7.88 6.42
N VAL A 326 16.01 7.04 7.02
CA VAL A 326 16.03 6.66 8.44
C VAL A 326 16.89 5.41 8.68
N GLY A 327 17.30 4.71 7.62
CA GLY A 327 18.06 3.45 7.72
C GLY A 327 19.30 3.55 8.61
N ASN A 328 20.06 4.66 8.55
CA ASN A 328 21.24 4.87 9.37
C ASN A 328 20.93 5.11 10.87
N ILE A 329 19.76 5.66 11.19
CA ILE A 329 19.29 5.91 12.56
C ILE A 329 18.88 4.59 13.21
N ILE A 330 18.23 3.72 12.43
CA ILE A 330 17.69 2.42 12.87
C ILE A 330 18.76 1.32 12.81
N LYS A 331 19.92 1.60 12.23
CA LYS A 331 20.97 0.65 11.84
C LYS A 331 21.13 -0.52 12.82
N GLY A 332 20.82 -1.73 12.33
CA GLY A 332 20.92 -2.97 13.10
C GLY A 332 19.74 -3.26 14.06
N SER A 333 18.77 -2.36 14.21
CA SER A 333 17.60 -2.56 15.09
C SER A 333 16.37 -3.00 14.29
N THR A 334 16.05 -4.28 14.30
CA THR A 334 14.79 -4.81 13.77
C THR A 334 13.57 -4.21 14.47
N THR A 335 13.66 -4.01 15.80
CA THR A 335 12.62 -3.35 16.60
C THR A 335 12.41 -1.91 16.17
N GLY A 336 13.48 -1.15 15.86
CA GLY A 336 13.39 0.22 15.37
C GLY A 336 12.65 0.29 14.04
N MET A 337 12.97 -0.59 13.08
CA MET A 337 12.27 -0.64 11.80
C MET A 337 10.80 -1.03 11.97
N SER A 338 10.51 -2.04 12.80
CA SER A 338 9.13 -2.46 13.05
C SER A 338 8.28 -1.35 13.69
N LEU A 339 8.83 -0.63 14.67
CA LEU A 339 8.14 0.51 15.29
C LEU A 339 7.91 1.64 14.30
N PHE A 340 8.92 1.96 13.47
CA PHE A 340 8.82 2.98 12.44
C PHE A 340 7.69 2.69 11.43
N LEU A 341 7.63 1.46 10.95
CA LEU A 341 6.59 1.02 10.01
C LEU A 341 5.21 0.89 10.68
N ALA A 342 5.17 0.55 11.97
CA ALA A 342 3.92 0.52 12.74
C ALA A 342 3.34 1.93 12.91
N ILE A 343 4.16 2.94 13.25
CA ILE A 343 3.73 4.34 13.29
C ILE A 343 3.14 4.76 11.94
N ALA A 344 3.82 4.43 10.85
CA ALA A 344 3.36 4.74 9.50
C ALA A 344 2.01 4.07 9.19
N ALA A 345 1.86 2.79 9.52
CA ALA A 345 0.65 2.01 9.26
C ALA A 345 -0.59 2.56 9.98
N LEU A 346 -0.42 3.12 11.21
CA LEU A 346 -1.52 3.75 11.96
C LEU A 346 -2.18 4.89 11.16
N GLY A 347 -1.43 5.64 10.37
CA GLY A 347 -1.99 6.68 9.49
C GLY A 347 -2.98 6.11 8.47
N GLY A 348 -2.59 4.99 7.84
CA GLY A 348 -3.45 4.27 6.89
C GLY A 348 -4.66 3.60 7.52
N ILE A 349 -4.65 3.38 8.83
CA ILE A 349 -5.79 2.85 9.60
C ILE A 349 -6.74 3.98 10.00
N VAL A 350 -6.21 5.05 10.58
CA VAL A 350 -7.01 6.09 11.24
C VAL A 350 -7.64 7.05 10.23
N THR A 351 -6.87 7.47 9.20
CA THR A 351 -7.33 8.53 8.29
C THR A 351 -8.56 8.13 7.46
N PRO A 352 -8.66 6.92 6.86
CA PRO A 352 -9.86 6.54 6.12
C PRO A 352 -11.13 6.50 6.98
N GLN A 353 -11.00 6.11 8.26
CA GLN A 353 -12.10 6.14 9.21
C GLN A 353 -12.55 7.58 9.52
N ILE A 354 -11.60 8.49 9.74
CA ILE A 354 -11.91 9.92 9.97
C ILE A 354 -12.64 10.51 8.76
N VAL A 355 -12.17 10.23 7.54
CA VAL A 355 -12.84 10.70 6.31
C VAL A 355 -14.26 10.14 6.23
N GLY A 356 -14.46 8.84 6.47
CA GLY A 356 -15.80 8.24 6.46
C GLY A 356 -16.75 8.86 7.49
N PHE A 357 -16.27 9.07 8.71
CA PHE A 357 -17.04 9.70 9.79
C PHE A 357 -17.43 11.17 9.48
N LEU A 358 -16.53 11.91 8.87
CA LEU A 358 -16.82 13.28 8.44
C LEU A 358 -17.77 13.29 7.24
N ALA A 359 -17.63 12.34 6.31
CA ALA A 359 -18.47 12.26 5.13
C ALA A 359 -19.95 12.04 5.47
N ASP A 360 -20.25 11.32 6.56
CA ASP A 360 -21.63 11.16 7.04
C ASP A 360 -22.24 12.47 7.57
N ARG A 361 -21.40 13.42 8.00
CA ARG A 361 -21.87 14.69 8.62
C ARG A 361 -21.90 15.86 7.66
N ILE A 362 -20.89 15.96 6.80
CA ILE A 362 -20.66 17.13 5.94
C ILE A 362 -20.56 16.77 4.45
N GLY A 363 -20.83 15.50 4.10
CA GLY A 363 -20.73 14.99 2.74
C GLY A 363 -19.29 14.62 2.32
N MET A 364 -19.16 13.73 1.35
CA MET A 364 -17.88 13.18 0.91
C MET A 364 -16.94 14.24 0.33
N THR A 365 -17.48 15.18 -0.46
CA THR A 365 -16.69 16.25 -1.11
C THR A 365 -16.03 17.16 -0.07
N ALA A 366 -16.74 17.52 1.00
CA ALA A 366 -16.17 18.32 2.08
C ALA A 366 -15.23 17.50 2.98
N ALA A 367 -15.55 16.24 3.25
CA ALA A 367 -14.75 15.37 4.11
C ALA A 367 -13.34 15.11 3.54
N ILE A 368 -13.20 15.01 2.22
CA ILE A 368 -11.88 14.82 1.57
C ILE A 368 -10.93 16.00 1.85
N LEU A 369 -11.45 17.20 2.11
CA LEU A 369 -10.60 18.36 2.42
C LEU A 369 -9.80 18.18 3.72
N VAL A 370 -10.21 17.29 4.62
CA VAL A 370 -9.42 16.97 5.82
C VAL A 370 -8.03 16.42 5.47
N LEU A 371 -7.87 15.79 4.31
CA LEU A 371 -6.59 15.30 3.82
C LEU A 371 -5.58 16.44 3.54
N ALA A 372 -6.03 17.71 3.46
CA ALA A 372 -5.13 18.85 3.41
C ALA A 372 -4.25 18.94 4.68
N PHE A 373 -4.74 18.48 5.83
CA PHE A 373 -3.93 18.38 7.06
C PHE A 373 -2.82 17.33 6.89
N ASN A 374 -3.09 16.22 6.21
CA ASN A 374 -2.07 15.22 5.90
C ASN A 374 -1.00 15.83 4.98
N ALA A 375 -1.41 16.52 3.91
CA ALA A 375 -0.50 17.14 2.95
C ALA A 375 0.34 18.26 3.61
N ALA A 376 -0.29 19.17 4.35
CA ALA A 376 0.38 20.25 5.07
C ALA A 376 1.33 19.70 6.17
N GLY A 377 0.87 18.70 6.92
CA GLY A 377 1.69 18.04 7.93
C GLY A 377 2.94 17.39 7.33
N MET A 378 2.83 16.75 6.16
CA MET A 378 3.99 16.21 5.44
C MET A 378 4.99 17.30 5.06
N LEU A 379 4.53 18.48 4.61
CA LEU A 379 5.38 19.64 4.35
C LEU A 379 6.12 20.08 5.61
N ILE A 380 5.42 20.24 6.71
CA ILE A 380 6.00 20.67 8.00
C ILE A 380 7.04 19.64 8.46
N MET A 381 6.71 18.34 8.46
CA MET A 381 7.64 17.29 8.89
C MET A 381 8.87 17.19 8.00
N SER A 382 8.71 17.29 6.68
CA SER A 382 9.84 17.25 5.75
C SER A 382 10.74 18.49 5.88
N GLY A 383 10.16 19.66 6.05
CA GLY A 383 10.89 20.92 6.30
C GLY A 383 11.66 20.87 7.62
N THR A 384 11.02 20.42 8.70
CA THR A 384 11.64 20.25 10.02
C THR A 384 12.83 19.27 9.95
N ASN A 385 12.68 18.15 9.23
CA ASN A 385 13.77 17.19 9.03
C ASN A 385 14.98 17.84 8.33
N VAL A 386 14.77 18.64 7.27
CA VAL A 386 15.86 19.34 6.57
C VAL A 386 16.56 20.35 7.49
N LEU A 387 15.81 21.12 8.28
CA LEU A 387 16.36 22.09 9.21
C LEU A 387 17.18 21.44 10.33
N MET A 388 16.69 20.34 10.90
CA MET A 388 17.40 19.61 11.97
C MET A 388 18.71 19.00 11.47
N ARG A 389 18.70 18.39 10.29
CA ARG A 389 19.92 17.80 9.71
C ARG A 389 20.96 18.83 9.32
N ARG A 390 20.55 20.04 8.91
CA ARG A 390 21.49 21.17 8.69
C ARG A 390 22.20 21.57 9.99
N LYS A 391 21.48 21.58 11.12
CA LYS A 391 22.09 21.88 12.43
C LYS A 391 23.10 20.82 12.86
N GLU A 392 22.86 19.52 12.56
CA GLU A 392 23.78 18.43 12.89
C GLU A 392 25.06 18.46 12.04
N THR A 393 25.03 19.04 10.83
CA THR A 393 26.22 19.16 9.94
C THR A 393 27.06 20.40 10.24
N HIS A 394 26.58 21.34 11.04
CA HIS A 394 27.30 22.57 11.43
C HIS A 394 27.86 22.52 12.87
N ILE A 395 27.68 21.39 13.57
CA ILE A 395 28.28 21.03 14.87
C ILE A 395 29.35 19.96 14.65
#